data_135f4a4448d35f6059591dafb8fe6973
#
_entry.id   135f4a4448d35f6059591dafb8fe6973
#
_cell.length_a   1.000
_cell.length_b   1.000
_cell.length_c   1.000
_cell.angle_alpha   90.00
_cell.angle_beta   90.00
_cell.angle_gamma   90.00
#
_symmetry.space_group_name_H-M   'P 1'
#
loop_
_entity.id
_entity.type
_entity.pdbx_description
1 polymer ?
#
loop_
_entity_poly.entity_id
_entity_poly.type
_entity_poly.pdbx_seq_one_letter_code
_entity_poly.pdbx_strand_id
1 'polypeptide(L)'
;ADFSRCMKNGSPAEFYYCETNPMNTINSVVREDFNLGIVRFQSSYEKYFSDLFKDKKLTSDTIAEFSYSMIISKNDPLAHKDSVCLDDLADYIEVCHSDPYVPSVPAIDVRKSELTEFVERRIFVYERGTQFVLLGNVPETFMWVSPVPQQLLDSYGLVQLKVRGAERLYKDVLIYRRD
;
A
#
# COMPACT_ATOMS: atom_id res chain seq x y z
N ALA A 1 7.87 -3.21 -12.37
CA ALA A 1 8.63 -2.63 -13.50
C ALA A 1 10.07 -3.13 -13.57
N ASP A 2 10.80 -3.18 -12.44
CA ASP A 2 12.23 -3.57 -12.48
C ASP A 2 12.45 -5.06 -12.78
N PHE A 3 11.57 -5.94 -12.32
CA PHE A 3 11.63 -7.37 -12.63
C PHE A 3 11.57 -7.65 -14.14
N SER A 4 10.69 -6.96 -14.87
CA SER A 4 10.57 -7.15 -16.33
C SER A 4 11.83 -6.74 -17.09
N ARG A 5 12.67 -5.86 -16.53
CA ARG A 5 13.97 -5.50 -17.10
C ARG A 5 15.02 -6.62 -16.96
N CYS A 6 14.81 -7.54 -16.02
CA CYS A 6 15.68 -8.69 -15.80
C CYS A 6 15.37 -9.87 -16.73
N MET A 7 14.25 -9.82 -17.46
CA MET A 7 13.89 -10.85 -18.44
C MET A 7 14.86 -10.77 -19.62
N LYS A 8 15.68 -11.82 -19.79
CA LYS A 8 16.67 -11.87 -20.87
C LYS A 8 15.96 -12.02 -22.21
N ASN A 9 16.40 -11.26 -23.19
CA ASN A 9 15.97 -11.44 -24.57
C ASN A 9 16.27 -12.86 -25.05
N GLY A 10 15.27 -13.54 -25.61
CA GLY A 10 15.42 -14.84 -26.26
C GLY A 10 14.89 -16.05 -25.50
N SER A 11 14.45 -15.94 -24.27
CA SER A 11 13.74 -17.02 -23.57
C SER A 11 12.25 -16.74 -23.56
N PRO A 12 11.38 -17.69 -23.98
CA PRO A 12 9.95 -17.56 -23.82
C PRO A 12 9.63 -17.41 -22.33
N ALA A 13 8.93 -16.35 -21.94
CA ALA A 13 8.51 -16.13 -20.58
C ALA A 13 7.17 -15.40 -20.57
N GLU A 14 6.25 -15.88 -19.75
CA GLU A 14 4.98 -15.24 -19.47
C GLU A 14 4.96 -14.82 -18.00
N PHE A 15 4.54 -13.59 -17.75
CA PHE A 15 4.46 -13.03 -16.42
C PHE A 15 3.07 -12.49 -16.18
N TYR A 16 2.38 -13.07 -15.21
CA TYR A 16 1.05 -12.64 -14.79
C TYR A 16 1.18 -11.87 -13.49
N TYR A 17 0.66 -10.64 -13.45
CA TYR A 17 0.65 -9.78 -12.29
C TYR A 17 -0.79 -9.37 -11.95
N CYS A 18 -1.18 -9.57 -10.69
CA CYS A 18 -2.49 -9.21 -10.18
C CYS A 18 -2.35 -8.43 -8.88
N GLU A 19 -2.98 -7.26 -8.80
CA GLU A 19 -3.11 -6.51 -7.56
C GLU A 19 -4.42 -6.85 -6.87
N THR A 20 -4.33 -7.23 -5.59
CA THR A 20 -5.49 -7.61 -4.80
C THR A 20 -5.21 -7.43 -3.30
N ASN A 21 -6.18 -7.77 -2.44
CA ASN A 21 -6.00 -7.70 -1.00
C ASN A 21 -5.15 -8.87 -0.44
N PRO A 22 -4.64 -8.76 0.81
CA PRO A 22 -3.80 -9.78 1.43
C PRO A 22 -4.39 -11.18 1.40
N MET A 23 -5.70 -11.31 1.68
CA MET A 23 -6.34 -12.63 1.74
C MET A 23 -6.49 -13.30 0.39
N ASN A 24 -6.87 -12.52 -0.63
CA ASN A 24 -6.92 -13.02 -2.00
C ASN A 24 -5.53 -13.45 -2.48
N THR A 25 -4.49 -12.67 -2.15
CA THR A 25 -3.10 -13.05 -2.45
C THR A 25 -2.75 -14.39 -1.82
N ILE A 26 -3.02 -14.58 -0.52
CA ILE A 26 -2.77 -15.84 0.19
C ILE A 26 -3.54 -17.00 -0.46
N ASN A 27 -4.84 -16.81 -0.71
CA ASN A 27 -5.67 -17.85 -1.30
C ASN A 27 -5.22 -18.23 -2.72
N SER A 28 -4.82 -17.27 -3.53
CA SER A 28 -4.34 -17.53 -4.89
C SER A 28 -3.02 -18.32 -4.91
N VAL A 29 -2.12 -18.07 -3.94
CA VAL A 29 -0.90 -18.88 -3.79
C VAL A 29 -1.22 -20.28 -3.29
N VAL A 30 -2.16 -20.41 -2.34
CA VAL A 30 -2.60 -21.73 -1.83
C VAL A 30 -3.26 -22.57 -2.92
N ARG A 31 -4.05 -21.96 -3.80
CA ARG A 31 -4.77 -22.63 -4.91
C ARG A 31 -3.92 -22.91 -6.14
N GLU A 32 -2.66 -22.48 -6.13
CA GLU A 32 -1.74 -22.61 -7.28
C GLU A 32 -2.09 -21.71 -8.48
N ASP A 33 -2.97 -20.72 -8.29
CA ASP A 33 -3.24 -19.72 -9.34
C ASP A 33 -2.00 -18.86 -9.59
N PHE A 34 -1.18 -18.62 -8.55
CA PHE A 34 0.08 -17.87 -8.60
C PHE A 34 1.18 -18.59 -7.81
N ASN A 35 2.41 -18.49 -8.29
CA ASN A 35 3.57 -19.13 -7.65
C ASN A 35 4.06 -18.32 -6.43
N LEU A 36 3.93 -17.00 -6.50
CA LEU A 36 4.43 -16.05 -5.50
C LEU A 36 3.34 -15.06 -5.14
N GLY A 37 3.33 -14.61 -3.89
CA GLY A 37 2.50 -13.52 -3.43
C GLY A 37 3.31 -12.53 -2.58
N ILE A 38 2.98 -11.24 -2.65
CA ILE A 38 3.47 -10.22 -1.73
C ILE A 38 2.29 -9.76 -0.89
N VAL A 39 2.38 -9.99 0.41
CA VAL A 39 1.34 -9.64 1.38
C VAL A 39 1.83 -8.45 2.20
N ARG A 40 1.07 -7.36 2.18
CA ARG A 40 1.32 -6.17 2.98
C ARG A 40 0.37 -6.11 4.15
N PHE A 41 0.91 -5.86 5.34
CA PHE A 41 0.12 -5.66 6.56
C PHE A 41 0.84 -4.75 7.55
N GLN A 42 0.06 -4.17 8.46
CA GLN A 42 0.59 -3.38 9.56
C GLN A 42 1.32 -4.28 10.55
N SER A 43 2.49 -3.87 11.05
CA SER A 43 3.33 -4.69 11.96
C SER A 43 2.60 -5.16 13.22
N SER A 44 1.54 -4.46 13.64
CA SER A 44 0.66 -4.90 14.73
C SER A 44 -0.05 -6.25 14.46
N TYR A 45 -0.21 -6.63 13.18
CA TYR A 45 -0.82 -7.91 12.76
C TYR A 45 0.20 -8.99 12.42
N GLU A 46 1.50 -8.78 12.69
CA GLU A 46 2.57 -9.72 12.32
C GLU A 46 2.34 -11.14 12.84
N LYS A 47 1.99 -11.27 14.12
CA LYS A 47 1.70 -12.58 14.72
C LYS A 47 0.56 -13.29 13.98
N TYR A 48 -0.52 -12.57 13.72
CA TYR A 48 -1.67 -13.11 13.01
C TYR A 48 -1.29 -13.66 11.64
N PHE A 49 -0.60 -12.86 10.82
CA PHE A 49 -0.21 -13.28 9.48
C PHE A 49 0.83 -14.41 9.51
N SER A 50 1.79 -14.38 10.45
CA SER A 50 2.77 -15.45 10.62
C SER A 50 2.12 -16.80 10.95
N ASP A 51 1.12 -16.79 11.84
CA ASP A 51 0.38 -18.00 12.20
C ASP A 51 -0.47 -18.48 11.01
N LEU A 52 -1.13 -17.58 10.29
CA LEU A 52 -1.91 -17.90 9.09
C LEU A 52 -1.03 -18.51 7.97
N PHE A 53 0.17 -18.00 7.73
CA PHE A 53 1.09 -18.57 6.74
C PHE A 53 1.50 -19.99 7.11
N LYS A 54 1.80 -20.25 8.39
CA LYS A 54 2.11 -21.60 8.90
C LYS A 54 0.94 -22.57 8.72
N ASP A 55 -0.26 -22.15 9.10
CA ASP A 55 -1.48 -22.97 8.96
C ASP A 55 -1.77 -23.33 7.50
N LYS A 56 -1.46 -22.42 6.58
CA LYS A 56 -1.59 -22.63 5.13
C LYS A 56 -0.38 -23.33 4.50
N LYS A 57 0.64 -23.71 5.30
CA LYS A 57 1.88 -24.34 4.85
C LYS A 57 2.67 -23.51 3.82
N LEU A 58 2.59 -22.19 3.94
CA LEU A 58 3.33 -21.26 3.12
C LEU A 58 4.67 -20.92 3.78
N THR A 59 5.70 -20.79 2.96
CA THR A 59 6.96 -20.15 3.35
C THR A 59 6.78 -18.64 3.23
N SER A 60 7.40 -17.91 4.14
CA SER A 60 7.29 -16.44 4.18
C SER A 60 8.64 -15.80 4.49
N ASP A 61 9.00 -14.78 3.72
CA ASP A 61 10.23 -14.00 3.89
C ASP A 61 9.87 -12.51 3.91
N THR A 62 10.28 -11.79 4.95
CA THR A 62 10.10 -10.33 5.00
C THR A 62 11.05 -9.68 3.99
N ILE A 63 10.49 -8.94 3.04
CA ILE A 63 11.24 -8.28 1.97
C ILE A 63 11.41 -6.79 2.19
N ALA A 64 10.50 -6.15 2.96
CA ALA A 64 10.61 -4.74 3.31
C ALA A 64 9.87 -4.43 4.61
N GLU A 65 10.41 -3.45 5.35
CA GLU A 65 9.74 -2.78 6.47
C GLU A 65 9.82 -1.27 6.23
N PHE A 66 8.71 -0.57 6.41
CA PHE A 66 8.64 0.87 6.16
C PHE A 66 7.47 1.51 6.91
N SER A 67 7.59 2.80 7.16
CA SER A 67 6.45 3.62 7.58
C SER A 67 5.77 4.24 6.36
N TYR A 68 4.45 4.36 6.42
CA TYR A 68 3.74 5.14 5.40
C TYR A 68 4.15 6.60 5.48
N SER A 69 4.16 7.22 4.31
CA SER A 69 4.33 8.65 4.13
C SER A 69 3.13 9.19 3.35
N MET A 70 2.87 10.46 3.49
CA MET A 70 1.82 11.13 2.74
C MET A 70 2.32 11.52 1.36
N ILE A 71 1.49 11.34 0.33
CA ILE A 71 1.70 11.96 -0.98
C ILE A 71 0.61 12.98 -1.27
N ILE A 72 1.02 14.11 -1.85
CA ILE A 72 0.16 15.21 -2.27
C ILE A 72 0.68 15.82 -3.57
N SER A 73 -0.09 16.72 -4.17
CA SER A 73 0.37 17.52 -5.29
C SER A 73 1.58 18.38 -4.89
N LYS A 74 2.58 18.51 -5.75
CA LYS A 74 3.72 19.41 -5.53
C LYS A 74 3.30 20.88 -5.50
N ASN A 75 2.13 21.22 -6.02
CA ASN A 75 1.60 22.58 -6.03
C ASN A 75 0.75 22.88 -4.77
N ASP A 76 0.58 21.90 -3.89
CA ASP A 76 -0.18 22.05 -2.64
C ASP A 76 0.62 22.91 -1.63
N PRO A 77 -0.03 23.80 -0.86
CA PRO A 77 0.63 24.60 0.17
C PRO A 77 1.42 23.76 1.19
N LEU A 78 0.92 22.57 1.56
CA LEU A 78 1.62 21.67 2.51
C LEU A 78 2.93 21.13 1.94
N ALA A 79 3.08 21.04 0.62
CA ALA A 79 4.32 20.60 -0.02
C ALA A 79 5.51 21.55 0.27
N HIS A 80 5.23 22.78 0.65
CA HIS A 80 6.22 23.85 0.90
C HIS A 80 6.43 24.14 2.39
N LYS A 81 5.76 23.39 3.29
CA LYS A 81 5.97 23.50 4.74
C LYS A 81 7.24 22.75 5.18
N ASP A 82 7.98 23.32 6.12
CA ASP A 82 9.13 22.66 6.74
C ASP A 82 8.74 21.37 7.49
N SER A 83 7.51 21.31 7.99
CA SER A 83 6.99 20.16 8.73
C SER A 83 5.46 20.12 8.64
N VAL A 84 4.92 18.95 8.39
CA VAL A 84 3.47 18.68 8.37
C VAL A 84 3.10 17.81 9.57
N CYS A 85 1.96 18.08 10.20
CA CYS A 85 1.36 17.26 11.25
C CYS A 85 -0.07 16.83 10.89
N LEU A 86 -0.64 15.94 11.68
CA LEU A 86 -1.99 15.42 11.41
C LEU A 86 -3.07 16.51 11.41
N ASP A 87 -2.94 17.52 12.26
CA ASP A 87 -3.91 18.62 12.35
C ASP A 87 -3.97 19.45 11.05
N ASP A 88 -2.87 19.51 10.29
CA ASP A 88 -2.83 20.19 9.00
C ASP A 88 -3.73 19.53 7.94
N LEU A 89 -4.17 18.29 8.18
CA LEU A 89 -4.95 17.48 7.24
C LEU A 89 -6.47 17.53 7.52
N ALA A 90 -6.93 18.23 8.55
CA ALA A 90 -8.32 18.22 8.97
C ALA A 90 -9.29 18.66 7.85
N ASP A 91 -8.91 19.64 7.05
CA ASP A 91 -9.69 20.18 5.94
C ASP A 91 -9.41 19.49 4.59
N TYR A 92 -8.52 18.50 4.57
CA TYR A 92 -8.14 17.78 3.36
C TYR A 92 -9.09 16.60 3.06
N ILE A 93 -8.97 16.07 1.86
CA ILE A 93 -9.69 14.87 1.39
C ILE A 93 -8.70 13.71 1.36
N GLU A 94 -8.94 12.68 2.16
CA GLU A 94 -8.14 11.47 2.15
C GLU A 94 -8.56 10.54 1.01
N VAL A 95 -7.62 10.21 0.11
CA VAL A 95 -7.83 9.18 -0.91
C VAL A 95 -7.44 7.85 -0.32
N CYS A 96 -8.42 6.95 -0.21
CA CYS A 96 -8.27 5.68 0.48
C CYS A 96 -8.46 4.51 -0.47
N HIS A 97 -7.80 3.39 -0.16
CA HIS A 97 -8.18 2.10 -0.72
C HIS A 97 -9.51 1.62 -0.14
N SER A 98 -10.38 1.13 -1.02
CA SER A 98 -11.71 0.65 -0.61
C SER A 98 -11.71 -0.74 0.02
N ASP A 99 -10.62 -1.48 -0.06
CA ASP A 99 -10.55 -2.90 0.30
C ASP A 99 -9.44 -3.25 1.33
N PRO A 100 -9.38 -2.56 2.50
CA PRO A 100 -8.56 -3.02 3.59
C PRO A 100 -9.22 -4.26 4.22
N TYR A 101 -8.51 -5.38 4.23
CA TYR A 101 -9.02 -6.62 4.78
C TYR A 101 -7.99 -7.33 5.66
N VAL A 102 -8.35 -7.55 6.92
CA VAL A 102 -7.64 -8.44 7.84
C VAL A 102 -8.65 -9.50 8.30
N PRO A 103 -8.42 -10.79 8.02
CA PRO A 103 -9.33 -11.85 8.44
C PRO A 103 -9.54 -11.85 9.96
N SER A 104 -10.72 -12.24 10.39
CA SER A 104 -11.12 -12.29 11.80
C SER A 104 -11.18 -10.94 12.53
N VAL A 105 -10.88 -9.84 11.84
CA VAL A 105 -11.11 -8.49 12.34
C VAL A 105 -12.28 -7.89 11.58
N PRO A 106 -13.28 -7.31 12.26
CA PRO A 106 -14.38 -6.65 11.57
C PRO A 106 -13.86 -5.57 10.60
N ALA A 107 -14.40 -5.53 9.39
CA ALA A 107 -13.93 -4.60 8.36
C ALA A 107 -13.99 -3.12 8.82
N ILE A 108 -14.93 -2.79 9.72
CA ILE A 108 -15.03 -1.46 10.31
C ILE A 108 -13.84 -1.13 11.21
N ASP A 109 -13.32 -2.11 11.94
CA ASP A 109 -12.18 -1.91 12.85
C ASP A 109 -10.87 -1.81 12.06
N VAL A 110 -10.74 -2.62 10.99
CA VAL A 110 -9.61 -2.50 10.06
C VAL A 110 -9.61 -1.12 9.39
N ARG A 111 -10.75 -0.66 8.89
CA ARG A 111 -10.90 0.68 8.33
C ARG A 111 -10.54 1.77 9.32
N LYS A 112 -11.04 1.70 10.56
CA LYS A 112 -10.71 2.68 11.60
C LYS A 112 -9.21 2.72 11.91
N SER A 113 -8.52 1.58 11.90
CA SER A 113 -7.08 1.54 12.16
C SER A 113 -6.24 2.11 11.02
N GLU A 114 -6.77 2.14 9.81
CA GLU A 114 -6.08 2.64 8.61
C GLU A 114 -6.44 4.08 8.26
N LEU A 115 -7.65 4.54 8.62
CA LEU A 115 -8.10 5.88 8.32
C LEU A 115 -7.50 6.93 9.27
N THR A 116 -7.33 8.13 8.78
CA THR A 116 -6.89 9.28 9.57
C THR A 116 -8.04 9.79 10.43
N GLU A 117 -7.88 9.78 11.76
CA GLU A 117 -8.95 9.98 12.73
C GLU A 117 -9.67 11.32 12.56
N PHE A 118 -8.93 12.40 12.25
CA PHE A 118 -9.46 13.77 12.16
C PHE A 118 -9.92 14.20 10.77
N VAL A 119 -9.84 13.30 9.78
CA VAL A 119 -10.27 13.62 8.41
C VAL A 119 -11.69 13.13 8.19
N GLU A 120 -12.58 14.04 7.85
CA GLU A 120 -14.01 13.72 7.62
C GLU A 120 -14.32 13.43 6.15
N ARG A 121 -13.53 13.99 5.21
CA ARG A 121 -13.76 13.85 3.76
C ARG A 121 -12.89 12.77 3.16
N ARG A 122 -13.48 11.81 2.44
CA ARG A 122 -12.76 10.68 1.85
C ARG A 122 -13.25 10.33 0.47
N ILE A 123 -12.30 9.91 -0.37
CA ILE A 123 -12.57 9.30 -1.68
C ILE A 123 -12.04 7.88 -1.63
N PHE A 124 -12.93 6.89 -1.76
CA PHE A 124 -12.54 5.48 -1.82
C PHE A 124 -12.35 5.06 -3.27
N VAL A 125 -11.16 4.57 -3.60
CA VAL A 125 -10.81 4.10 -4.94
C VAL A 125 -10.56 2.60 -4.94
N TYR A 126 -11.02 1.93 -5.99
CA TYR A 126 -10.84 0.51 -6.20
C TYR A 126 -9.65 0.24 -7.14
N GLU A 127 -9.41 1.15 -8.09
CA GLU A 127 -8.37 1.05 -9.10
C GLU A 127 -7.12 1.85 -8.70
N ARG A 128 -6.01 1.16 -8.46
CA ARG A 128 -4.77 1.81 -8.00
C ARG A 128 -4.17 2.78 -9.03
N GLY A 129 -4.34 2.50 -10.31
CA GLY A 129 -3.79 3.33 -11.37
C GLY A 129 -4.34 4.76 -11.42
N THR A 130 -5.58 4.98 -10.97
CA THR A 130 -6.22 6.31 -10.99
C THR A 130 -5.87 7.20 -9.80
N GLN A 131 -5.29 6.66 -8.73
CA GLN A 131 -5.00 7.38 -7.49
C GLN A 131 -4.02 8.54 -7.71
N PHE A 132 -2.93 8.31 -8.43
CA PHE A 132 -1.93 9.34 -8.68
C PHE A 132 -2.46 10.45 -9.59
N VAL A 133 -3.28 10.09 -10.57
CA VAL A 133 -3.96 11.07 -11.45
C VAL A 133 -4.91 11.94 -10.63
N LEU A 134 -5.66 11.34 -9.71
CA LEU A 134 -6.59 12.06 -8.84
C LEU A 134 -5.83 13.05 -7.96
N LEU A 135 -4.79 12.61 -7.26
CA LEU A 135 -3.95 13.44 -6.40
C LEU A 135 -3.27 14.61 -7.14
N GLY A 136 -2.89 14.39 -8.40
CA GLY A 136 -2.28 15.44 -9.22
C GLY A 136 -3.27 16.50 -9.70
N ASN A 137 -4.57 16.19 -9.78
CA ASN A 137 -5.58 17.04 -10.41
C ASN A 137 -6.64 17.58 -9.45
N VAL A 138 -6.85 16.96 -8.29
CA VAL A 138 -7.83 17.40 -7.31
C VAL A 138 -7.12 18.09 -6.14
N PRO A 139 -7.34 19.41 -5.94
CA PRO A 139 -6.71 20.14 -4.84
C PRO A 139 -7.09 19.57 -3.48
N GLU A 140 -6.27 19.86 -2.48
CA GLU A 140 -6.50 19.47 -1.07
C GLU A 140 -6.75 17.96 -0.89
N THR A 141 -6.17 17.12 -1.75
CA THR A 141 -6.22 15.67 -1.62
C THR A 141 -4.86 15.11 -1.20
N PHE A 142 -4.90 14.11 -0.34
CA PHE A 142 -3.70 13.36 0.05
C PHE A 142 -3.97 11.86 0.15
N MET A 143 -2.91 11.08 0.20
CA MET A 143 -2.98 9.62 0.37
C MET A 143 -1.78 9.11 1.17
N TRP A 144 -1.99 8.10 2.00
CA TRP A 144 -0.92 7.37 2.67
C TRP A 144 -0.39 6.26 1.78
N VAL A 145 0.92 6.22 1.61
CA VAL A 145 1.59 5.24 0.74
C VAL A 145 2.91 4.74 1.34
N SER A 146 3.35 3.58 0.87
CA SER A 146 4.74 3.13 1.04
C SER A 146 5.70 4.07 0.29
N PRO A 147 7.02 3.97 0.51
CA PRO A 147 7.98 4.72 -0.28
C PRO A 147 7.75 4.53 -1.79
N VAL A 148 7.61 5.64 -2.50
CA VAL A 148 7.37 5.69 -3.95
C VAL A 148 8.64 6.15 -4.66
N PRO A 149 9.04 5.52 -5.78
CA PRO A 149 10.18 5.99 -6.57
C PRO A 149 10.00 7.45 -7.02
N GLN A 150 11.03 8.27 -6.87
CA GLN A 150 10.99 9.71 -7.21
C GLN A 150 10.54 9.95 -8.66
N GLN A 151 11.01 9.12 -9.59
CA GLN A 151 10.65 9.22 -11.00
C GLN A 151 9.13 9.09 -11.23
N LEU A 152 8.45 8.27 -10.42
CA LEU A 152 6.99 8.12 -10.50
C LEU A 152 6.29 9.35 -9.91
N LEU A 153 6.76 9.86 -8.78
CA LEU A 153 6.24 11.11 -8.19
C LEU A 153 6.35 12.28 -9.18
N ASP A 154 7.51 12.43 -9.80
CA ASP A 154 7.77 13.49 -10.79
C ASP A 154 6.81 13.39 -11.99
N SER A 155 6.54 12.16 -12.46
CA SER A 155 5.66 11.93 -13.61
C SER A 155 4.21 12.39 -13.37
N TYR A 156 3.77 12.39 -12.11
CA TYR A 156 2.43 12.83 -11.72
C TYR A 156 2.40 14.20 -11.03
N GLY A 157 3.55 14.88 -10.92
CA GLY A 157 3.64 16.15 -10.23
C GLY A 157 3.33 16.06 -8.74
N LEU A 158 3.74 14.98 -8.09
CA LEU A 158 3.52 14.69 -6.67
C LEU A 158 4.78 14.81 -5.85
N VAL A 159 4.63 14.97 -4.55
CA VAL A 159 5.70 14.91 -3.55
C VAL A 159 5.31 13.96 -2.43
N GLN A 160 6.31 13.34 -1.80
CA GLN A 160 6.13 12.47 -0.65
C GLN A 160 6.69 13.12 0.60
N LEU A 161 5.87 13.24 1.64
CA LEU A 161 6.17 13.95 2.88
C LEU A 161 6.01 13.03 4.09
N LYS A 162 6.86 13.21 5.09
CA LYS A 162 6.66 12.63 6.42
C LYS A 162 5.72 13.54 7.22
N VAL A 163 4.75 12.94 7.90
CA VAL A 163 3.79 13.64 8.75
C VAL A 163 4.02 13.24 10.20
N ARG A 164 4.23 14.22 11.06
CA ARG A 164 4.43 13.97 12.50
C ARG A 164 3.16 13.41 13.13
N GLY A 165 3.32 12.37 13.94
CA GLY A 165 2.20 11.68 14.61
C GLY A 165 1.49 10.63 13.76
N ALA A 166 1.95 10.41 12.50
CA ALA A 166 1.37 9.42 11.58
C ALA A 166 2.27 8.18 11.40
N GLU A 167 3.05 7.83 12.40
CA GLU A 167 4.01 6.73 12.32
C GLU A 167 3.29 5.37 12.41
N ARG A 168 3.04 4.74 11.27
CA ARG A 168 2.53 3.38 11.18
C ARG A 168 3.53 2.52 10.43
N LEU A 169 4.00 1.44 11.08
CA LEU A 169 4.96 0.52 10.49
C LEU A 169 4.24 -0.60 9.75
N TYR A 170 4.66 -0.84 8.51
CA TYR A 170 4.15 -1.88 7.63
C TYR A 170 5.27 -2.83 7.21
N LYS A 171 4.88 -4.05 6.88
CA LYS A 171 5.76 -5.08 6.32
C LYS A 171 5.22 -5.56 4.98
N ASP A 172 6.13 -5.76 4.04
CA ASP A 172 5.89 -6.54 2.85
C ASP A 172 6.56 -7.91 3.03
N VAL A 173 5.78 -8.96 2.89
CA VAL A 173 6.20 -10.34 3.08
C VAL A 173 5.95 -11.11 1.79
N LEU A 174 7.01 -11.69 1.23
CA LEU A 174 6.92 -12.64 0.14
C LEU A 174 6.41 -13.97 0.68
N ILE A 175 5.41 -14.56 0.04
CA ILE A 175 4.89 -15.88 0.36
C ILE A 175 4.94 -16.80 -0.85
N TYR A 176 5.21 -18.07 -0.61
CA TYR A 176 5.26 -19.11 -1.64
C TYR A 176 5.11 -20.51 -1.03
N ARG A 177 4.77 -21.49 -1.86
CA ARG A 177 4.79 -22.90 -1.45
C ARG A 177 6.21 -23.44 -1.51
N ARG A 178 6.56 -24.35 -0.60
CA ARG A 178 7.68 -25.27 -0.79
C ARG A 178 7.11 -26.51 -1.45
N ASP A 179 7.58 -26.78 -2.64
CA ASP A 179 7.37 -28.06 -3.32
C ASP A 179 8.09 -29.18 -2.56
#